data_83daec3181a927279b1af7f02972c7fd
#
_entry.id   83daec3181a927279b1af7f02972c7fd
#
_cell.length_a   1.000
_cell.length_b   1.000
_cell.length_c   1.000
_cell.angle_alpha   90.00
_cell.angle_beta   90.00
_cell.angle_gamma   90.00
#
_symmetry.space_group_name_H-M   'P 1'
#
loop_
_entity.id
_entity.type
_entity.pdbx_description
1 polymer ?
#
loop_
_entity_poly.entity_id
_entity_poly.type
_entity_poly.pdbx_seq_one_letter_code
_entity_poly.pdbx_strand_id
1 'polypeptide(L)'
;MASLSTVRRVSSRRHRALPQPATRFDRRLSEILIHATNVFCEKGYEGASMRDLSRASGMSLAGLYYYFESKERLLFLIQKHAFTTIVQRLKARLQGVSQPEQQIRIFVLNHLEYFLANPASMKVLSHEADALKNGFASEVTAIKREYYRICVGLLDDLKSELGLQFTTRIAVLSLFGMMNWIYTWHNPRVDADAEELAREMSDMFLSGVMNGPKARKDGAKLG
;
A
#
# COMPACT_ATOMS: atom_id res chain seq x y z
N MET A 1 37.99 38.46 38.07
CA MET A 1 38.49 38.77 36.72
C MET A 1 38.41 37.51 35.85
N ALA A 2 38.03 37.72 34.60
CA ALA A 2 37.96 36.75 33.48
C ALA A 2 36.73 35.84 33.40
N SER A 3 35.78 36.38 32.69
CA SER A 3 34.64 35.71 32.06
C SER A 3 35.10 34.80 30.93
N LEU A 4 34.62 33.54 30.92
CA LEU A 4 34.76 32.62 29.77
C LEU A 4 33.38 32.42 29.14
N SER A 5 33.22 33.05 27.99
CA SER A 5 32.05 32.94 27.13
C SER A 5 31.97 31.54 26.50
N THR A 6 30.91 30.81 26.81
CA THR A 6 30.57 29.53 26.19
C THR A 6 29.92 29.78 24.81
N VAL A 7 30.67 29.50 23.76
CA VAL A 7 30.16 29.53 22.37
C VAL A 7 29.27 28.29 22.16
N ARG A 8 27.96 28.51 22.06
CA ARG A 8 26.99 27.50 21.64
C ARG A 8 27.23 27.18 20.16
N ARG A 9 27.67 25.94 19.88
CA ARG A 9 27.66 25.36 18.51
C ARG A 9 26.23 25.22 18.04
N VAL A 10 25.85 25.98 17.05
CA VAL A 10 24.60 25.85 16.32
C VAL A 10 24.69 24.56 15.48
N SER A 11 23.84 23.61 15.84
CA SER A 11 23.65 22.35 15.12
C SER A 11 23.23 22.64 13.68
N SER A 12 24.00 22.16 12.72
CA SER A 12 23.72 22.24 11.30
C SER A 12 22.41 21.53 10.96
N ARG A 13 21.40 22.28 10.56
CA ARG A 13 20.17 21.77 9.94
C ARG A 13 20.57 20.94 8.72
N ARG A 14 20.39 19.62 8.80
CA ARG A 14 20.46 18.75 7.62
C ARG A 14 19.44 19.24 6.60
N HIS A 15 19.92 19.79 5.51
CA HIS A 15 19.10 20.14 4.35
C HIS A 15 18.47 18.82 3.85
N ARG A 16 17.17 18.71 4.03
CA ARG A 16 16.35 17.66 3.42
C ARG A 16 16.41 17.93 1.91
N ALA A 17 17.17 17.13 1.18
CA ALA A 17 17.25 17.24 -0.26
C ALA A 17 15.84 17.16 -0.84
N LEU A 18 15.43 18.15 -1.62
CA LEU A 18 14.19 18.13 -2.37
C LEU A 18 14.21 16.94 -3.34
N PRO A 19 13.07 16.24 -3.56
CA PRO A 19 13.01 15.18 -4.53
C PRO A 19 13.50 15.71 -5.88
N GLN A 20 14.47 15.01 -6.47
CA GLN A 20 14.97 15.35 -7.81
C GLN A 20 13.79 15.27 -8.80
N PRO A 21 13.62 16.23 -9.70
CA PRO A 21 12.56 16.14 -10.71
C PRO A 21 12.75 14.89 -11.55
N ALA A 22 11.66 14.17 -11.80
CA ALA A 22 11.66 12.94 -12.60
C ALA A 22 12.32 13.18 -13.96
N THR A 23 13.29 12.35 -14.31
CA THR A 23 13.99 12.44 -15.60
C THR A 23 13.02 12.14 -16.75
N ARG A 24 13.42 12.45 -17.98
CA ARG A 24 12.66 12.06 -19.19
C ARG A 24 12.50 10.53 -19.24
N PHE A 25 13.51 9.79 -18.80
CA PHE A 25 13.47 8.34 -18.70
C PHE A 25 12.40 7.88 -17.68
N ASP A 26 12.39 8.45 -16.48
CA ASP A 26 11.44 8.07 -15.42
C ASP A 26 9.99 8.33 -15.83
N ARG A 27 9.73 9.46 -16.47
CA ARG A 27 8.39 9.79 -16.99
C ARG A 27 7.95 8.78 -18.05
N ARG A 28 8.83 8.45 -18.99
CA ARG A 28 8.50 7.49 -20.04
C ARG A 28 8.31 6.08 -19.49
N LEU A 29 9.12 5.67 -18.52
CA LEU A 29 8.94 4.40 -17.82
C LEU A 29 7.57 4.35 -17.13
N SER A 30 7.18 5.41 -16.42
CA SER A 30 5.86 5.48 -15.77
C SER A 30 4.69 5.35 -16.76
N GLU A 31 4.78 6.00 -17.93
CA GLU A 31 3.77 5.85 -19.00
C GLU A 31 3.69 4.40 -19.49
N ILE A 32 4.83 3.75 -19.70
CA ILE A 32 4.87 2.34 -20.12
C ILE A 32 4.24 1.44 -19.06
N LEU A 33 4.53 1.67 -17.78
CA LEU A 33 3.95 0.89 -16.68
C LEU A 33 2.41 1.00 -16.66
N ILE A 34 1.86 2.20 -16.91
CA ILE A 34 0.40 2.40 -16.98
C ILE A 34 -0.20 1.59 -18.13
N HIS A 35 0.35 1.72 -19.35
CA HIS A 35 -0.14 0.96 -20.50
C HIS A 35 -0.03 -0.55 -20.29
N ALA A 36 1.09 -1.01 -19.75
CA ALA A 36 1.31 -2.42 -19.47
C ALA A 36 0.36 -2.97 -18.40
N THR A 37 0.07 -2.18 -17.38
CA THR A 37 -0.92 -2.54 -16.34
C THR A 37 -2.30 -2.77 -16.97
N ASN A 38 -2.72 -1.91 -17.87
CA ASN A 38 -4.00 -2.07 -18.59
C ASN A 38 -4.02 -3.33 -19.45
N VAL A 39 -2.95 -3.60 -20.20
CA VAL A 39 -2.83 -4.84 -21.01
C VAL A 39 -2.90 -6.09 -20.13
N PHE A 40 -2.18 -6.11 -19.00
CA PHE A 40 -2.24 -7.24 -18.06
C PHE A 40 -3.61 -7.36 -17.38
N CYS A 41 -4.26 -6.24 -17.07
CA CYS A 41 -5.61 -6.23 -16.53
C CYS A 41 -6.64 -6.83 -17.48
N GLU A 42 -6.52 -6.58 -18.81
CA GLU A 42 -7.45 -7.04 -19.83
C GLU A 42 -7.21 -8.49 -20.24
N LYS A 43 -5.94 -8.86 -20.48
CA LYS A 43 -5.56 -10.14 -21.09
C LYS A 43 -5.01 -11.18 -20.11
N GLY A 44 -4.75 -10.76 -18.85
CA GLY A 44 -3.94 -11.52 -17.91
C GLY A 44 -2.44 -11.47 -18.27
N TYR A 45 -1.59 -11.81 -17.32
CA TYR A 45 -0.14 -11.84 -17.54
C TYR A 45 0.25 -12.86 -18.60
N GLU A 46 -0.26 -14.11 -18.52
CA GLU A 46 0.09 -15.16 -19.48
C GLU A 46 -0.40 -14.86 -20.89
N GLY A 47 -1.62 -14.33 -21.04
CA GLY A 47 -2.22 -14.01 -22.33
C GLY A 47 -1.64 -12.76 -23.03
N ALA A 48 -0.96 -11.89 -22.29
CA ALA A 48 -0.35 -10.69 -22.84
C ALA A 48 1.00 -10.99 -23.52
N SER A 49 1.23 -10.42 -24.70
CA SER A 49 2.49 -10.52 -25.44
C SER A 49 3.25 -9.19 -25.46
N MET A 50 4.56 -9.23 -25.72
CA MET A 50 5.39 -8.03 -25.94
C MET A 50 4.88 -7.18 -27.12
N ARG A 51 4.22 -7.80 -28.12
CA ARG A 51 3.58 -7.05 -29.23
C ARG A 51 2.34 -6.30 -28.77
N ASP A 52 1.56 -6.84 -27.83
CA ASP A 52 0.43 -6.13 -27.24
C ASP A 52 0.90 -4.90 -26.47
N LEU A 53 1.96 -5.06 -25.68
CA LEU A 53 2.59 -3.95 -24.93
C LEU A 53 3.16 -2.87 -25.87
N SER A 54 3.79 -3.28 -26.96
CA SER A 54 4.30 -2.38 -28.01
C SER A 54 3.16 -1.54 -28.61
N ARG A 55 2.07 -2.17 -29.00
CA ARG A 55 0.89 -1.48 -29.53
C ARG A 55 0.27 -0.52 -28.53
N ALA A 56 0.07 -0.97 -27.29
CA ALA A 56 -0.57 -0.18 -26.25
C ALA A 56 0.25 1.06 -25.84
N SER A 57 1.58 0.94 -25.80
CA SER A 57 2.48 2.04 -25.42
C SER A 57 2.90 2.96 -26.58
N GLY A 58 2.53 2.61 -27.83
CA GLY A 58 2.99 3.33 -29.04
C GLY A 58 4.50 3.23 -29.27
N MET A 59 5.16 2.20 -28.74
CA MET A 59 6.60 1.98 -28.86
C MET A 59 6.93 0.81 -29.76
N SER A 60 8.08 0.86 -30.40
CA SER A 60 8.63 -0.33 -31.08
C SER A 60 9.04 -1.40 -30.06
N LEU A 61 9.11 -2.64 -30.48
CA LEU A 61 9.60 -3.74 -29.61
C LEU A 61 11.02 -3.48 -29.10
N ALA A 62 11.91 -2.97 -29.96
CA ALA A 62 13.27 -2.60 -29.58
C ALA A 62 13.27 -1.48 -28.53
N GLY A 63 12.38 -0.48 -28.69
CA GLY A 63 12.19 0.58 -27.70
C GLY A 63 11.70 0.07 -26.34
N LEU A 64 10.81 -0.92 -26.32
CA LEU A 64 10.38 -1.55 -25.07
C LEU A 64 11.53 -2.30 -24.39
N TYR A 65 12.31 -3.08 -25.13
CA TYR A 65 13.44 -3.84 -24.58
C TYR A 65 14.57 -2.93 -24.04
N TYR A 66 14.62 -1.67 -24.45
CA TYR A 66 15.50 -0.70 -23.84
C TYR A 66 15.12 -0.37 -22.38
N TYR A 67 13.82 -0.41 -22.04
CA TYR A 67 13.34 -0.10 -20.68
C TYR A 67 13.28 -1.34 -19.78
N PHE A 68 13.00 -2.52 -20.33
CA PHE A 68 12.91 -3.76 -19.56
C PHE A 68 13.20 -4.98 -20.43
N GLU A 69 13.90 -5.92 -19.84
CA GLU A 69 14.46 -7.10 -20.52
C GLU A 69 13.40 -8.16 -20.87
N SER A 70 12.30 -8.19 -20.11
CA SER A 70 11.28 -9.24 -20.22
C SER A 70 9.90 -8.78 -19.74
N LYS A 71 8.86 -9.54 -20.11
CA LYS A 71 7.51 -9.39 -19.61
C LYS A 71 7.46 -9.55 -18.06
N GLU A 72 8.25 -10.47 -17.51
CA GLU A 72 8.35 -10.69 -16.08
C GLU A 72 8.97 -9.47 -15.36
N ARG A 73 10.03 -8.89 -15.92
CA ARG A 73 10.63 -7.66 -15.39
C ARG A 73 9.62 -6.51 -15.35
N LEU A 74 8.78 -6.41 -16.37
CA LEU A 74 7.74 -5.39 -16.42
C LEU A 74 6.67 -5.61 -15.35
N LEU A 75 6.18 -6.85 -15.17
CA LEU A 75 5.24 -7.19 -14.09
C LEU A 75 5.85 -6.90 -12.71
N PHE A 76 7.12 -7.25 -12.52
CA PHE A 76 7.86 -6.91 -11.31
C PHE A 76 7.87 -5.40 -11.05
N LEU A 77 8.19 -4.58 -12.06
CA LEU A 77 8.23 -3.12 -11.92
C LEU A 77 6.84 -2.55 -11.59
N ILE A 78 5.76 -3.07 -12.18
CA ILE A 78 4.39 -2.68 -11.86
C ILE A 78 4.08 -2.98 -10.38
N GLN A 79 4.32 -4.21 -9.93
CA GLN A 79 4.04 -4.61 -8.55
C GLN A 79 4.90 -3.84 -7.54
N LYS A 80 6.21 -3.71 -7.83
CA LYS A 80 7.14 -2.96 -6.99
C LYS A 80 6.73 -1.49 -6.88
N HIS A 81 6.42 -0.83 -8.00
CA HIS A 81 5.99 0.57 -8.01
C HIS A 81 4.73 0.76 -7.17
N ALA A 82 3.71 -0.06 -7.36
CA ALA A 82 2.45 0.04 -6.64
C ALA A 82 2.65 -0.09 -5.12
N PHE A 83 3.32 -1.17 -4.67
CA PHE A 83 3.53 -1.40 -3.23
C PHE A 83 4.49 -0.39 -2.60
N THR A 84 5.53 0.05 -3.30
CA THR A 84 6.42 1.09 -2.80
C THR A 84 5.67 2.42 -2.62
N THR A 85 4.86 2.79 -3.61
CA THR A 85 4.07 4.03 -3.55
C THR A 85 3.09 4.03 -2.38
N ILE A 86 2.33 2.94 -2.21
CA ILE A 86 1.33 2.88 -1.12
C ILE A 86 1.99 2.92 0.25
N VAL A 87 3.14 2.25 0.44
CA VAL A 87 3.91 2.25 1.69
C VAL A 87 4.49 3.65 1.98
N GLN A 88 5.09 4.29 0.99
CA GLN A 88 5.69 5.62 1.16
C GLN A 88 4.63 6.69 1.49
N ARG A 89 3.49 6.67 0.79
CA ARG A 89 2.35 7.57 1.07
C ARG A 89 1.83 7.35 2.48
N LEU A 90 1.63 6.10 2.89
CA LEU A 90 1.17 5.76 4.23
C LEU A 90 2.12 6.28 5.31
N LYS A 91 3.42 6.00 5.18
CA LYS A 91 4.41 6.48 6.14
C LYS A 91 4.43 8.00 6.28
N ALA A 92 4.28 8.71 5.15
CA ALA A 92 4.22 10.18 5.18
C ALA A 92 2.95 10.68 5.89
N ARG A 93 1.80 10.03 5.69
CA ARG A 93 0.52 10.41 6.32
C ARG A 93 0.46 10.09 7.81
N LEU A 94 1.16 9.06 8.25
CA LEU A 94 1.22 8.69 9.67
C LEU A 94 2.17 9.58 10.49
N GLN A 95 2.99 10.42 9.85
CA GLN A 95 3.92 11.29 10.57
C GLN A 95 3.18 12.28 11.48
N GLY A 96 3.49 12.25 12.76
CA GLY A 96 2.91 13.14 13.78
C GLY A 96 1.50 12.73 14.25
N VAL A 97 0.96 11.63 13.78
CA VAL A 97 -0.33 11.10 14.26
C VAL A 97 -0.06 10.08 15.36
N SER A 98 -0.53 10.36 16.57
CA SER A 98 -0.32 9.50 17.75
C SER A 98 -1.53 8.65 18.11
N GLN A 99 -2.73 9.03 17.71
CA GLN A 99 -3.98 8.33 18.06
C GLN A 99 -4.15 7.06 17.23
N PRO A 100 -4.18 5.84 17.82
CA PRO A 100 -4.24 4.59 17.07
C PRO A 100 -5.47 4.46 16.17
N GLU A 101 -6.64 4.90 16.63
CA GLU A 101 -7.84 4.89 15.80
C GLU A 101 -7.67 5.73 14.54
N GLN A 102 -7.11 6.93 14.69
CA GLN A 102 -6.86 7.82 13.56
C GLN A 102 -5.82 7.24 12.59
N GLN A 103 -4.80 6.55 13.11
CA GLN A 103 -3.81 5.88 12.29
C GLN A 103 -4.43 4.76 11.44
N ILE A 104 -5.38 4.00 11.99
CA ILE A 104 -6.11 2.97 11.25
C ILE A 104 -6.99 3.60 10.17
N ARG A 105 -7.69 4.71 10.47
CA ARG A 105 -8.47 5.45 9.47
C ARG A 105 -7.59 5.94 8.32
N ILE A 106 -6.40 6.47 8.62
CA ILE A 106 -5.42 6.89 7.62
C ILE A 106 -4.94 5.69 6.79
N PHE A 107 -4.73 4.52 7.42
CA PHE A 107 -4.34 3.30 6.72
C PHE A 107 -5.40 2.89 5.70
N VAL A 108 -6.68 2.84 6.09
CA VAL A 108 -7.80 2.49 5.22
C VAL A 108 -7.93 3.50 4.08
N LEU A 109 -7.95 4.79 4.40
CA LEU A 109 -8.04 5.86 3.40
C LEU A 109 -6.91 5.79 2.38
N ASN A 110 -5.67 5.64 2.84
CA ASN A 110 -4.50 5.52 1.96
C ASN A 110 -4.60 4.34 1.00
N HIS A 111 -5.14 3.21 1.47
CA HIS A 111 -5.36 2.02 0.64
C HIS A 111 -6.44 2.27 -0.43
N LEU A 112 -7.62 2.74 0.00
CA LEU A 112 -8.76 2.93 -0.89
C LEU A 112 -8.50 4.01 -1.94
N GLU A 113 -7.95 5.17 -1.56
CA GLU A 113 -7.58 6.21 -2.52
C GLU A 113 -6.62 5.70 -3.59
N TYR A 114 -5.60 4.93 -3.19
CA TYR A 114 -4.65 4.43 -4.17
C TYR A 114 -5.30 3.47 -5.15
N PHE A 115 -6.06 2.50 -4.67
CA PHE A 115 -6.61 1.44 -5.51
C PHE A 115 -7.84 1.86 -6.30
N LEU A 116 -8.68 2.76 -5.76
CA LEU A 116 -9.80 3.32 -6.53
C LEU A 116 -9.33 4.27 -7.65
N ALA A 117 -8.21 4.97 -7.43
CA ALA A 117 -7.57 5.74 -8.51
C ALA A 117 -6.83 4.85 -9.53
N ASN A 118 -6.53 3.58 -9.19
CA ASN A 118 -5.74 2.65 -10.02
C ASN A 118 -6.39 1.26 -10.09
N PRO A 119 -7.64 1.11 -10.57
CA PRO A 119 -8.37 -0.16 -10.50
C PRO A 119 -7.71 -1.28 -11.31
N ALA A 120 -7.09 -0.96 -12.44
CA ALA A 120 -6.31 -1.92 -13.24
C ALA A 120 -5.12 -2.49 -12.44
N SER A 121 -4.43 -1.63 -11.68
CA SER A 121 -3.33 -2.07 -10.80
C SER A 121 -3.85 -3.03 -9.72
N MET A 122 -4.98 -2.73 -9.09
CA MET A 122 -5.57 -3.60 -8.06
C MET A 122 -5.86 -5.00 -8.63
N LYS A 123 -6.47 -5.07 -9.80
CA LYS A 123 -6.77 -6.34 -10.45
C LYS A 123 -5.51 -7.13 -10.77
N VAL A 124 -4.49 -6.50 -11.36
CA VAL A 124 -3.20 -7.14 -11.65
C VAL A 124 -2.52 -7.64 -10.38
N LEU A 125 -2.48 -6.83 -9.31
CA LEU A 125 -1.85 -7.20 -8.05
C LEU A 125 -2.57 -8.36 -7.34
N SER A 126 -3.89 -8.49 -7.51
CA SER A 126 -4.69 -9.56 -6.93
C SER A 126 -4.60 -10.87 -7.72
N HIS A 127 -4.60 -10.80 -9.06
CA HIS A 127 -4.65 -11.99 -9.92
C HIS A 127 -3.26 -12.54 -10.30
N GLU A 128 -2.25 -11.65 -10.39
CA GLU A 128 -0.91 -12.02 -10.83
C GLU A 128 0.10 -12.05 -9.67
N ALA A 129 -0.40 -12.31 -8.46
CA ALA A 129 0.42 -12.30 -7.25
C ALA A 129 1.56 -13.32 -7.29
N ASP A 130 1.30 -14.50 -7.88
CA ASP A 130 2.20 -15.66 -7.93
C ASP A 130 2.92 -15.82 -9.27
N ALA A 131 2.69 -14.90 -10.22
CA ALA A 131 3.29 -14.97 -11.55
C ALA A 131 4.79 -14.63 -11.57
N LEU A 132 5.28 -13.91 -10.55
CA LEU A 132 6.71 -13.59 -10.39
C LEU A 132 7.47 -14.78 -9.79
N LYS A 133 8.70 -14.99 -10.26
CA LYS A 133 9.58 -16.07 -9.79
C LYS A 133 10.89 -15.50 -9.22
N ASN A 134 11.63 -16.34 -8.52
CA ASN A 134 13.00 -16.07 -8.06
C ASN A 134 13.15 -14.74 -7.28
N GLY A 135 14.20 -13.96 -7.60
CA GLY A 135 14.54 -12.71 -6.92
C GLY A 135 13.45 -11.63 -6.99
N PHE A 136 12.71 -11.55 -8.08
CA PHE A 136 11.60 -10.59 -8.24
C PHE A 136 10.46 -10.86 -7.25
N ALA A 137 10.10 -12.12 -7.08
CA ALA A 137 9.08 -12.53 -6.10
C ALA A 137 9.50 -12.17 -4.68
N SER A 138 10.76 -12.42 -4.32
CA SER A 138 11.27 -12.13 -2.97
C SER A 138 11.28 -10.63 -2.65
N GLU A 139 11.67 -9.80 -3.60
CA GLU A 139 11.71 -8.34 -3.43
C GLU A 139 10.30 -7.75 -3.25
N VAL A 140 9.34 -8.13 -4.11
CA VAL A 140 7.95 -7.68 -3.98
C VAL A 140 7.34 -8.19 -2.68
N THR A 141 7.61 -9.45 -2.29
CA THR A 141 7.13 -10.03 -1.04
C THR A 141 7.67 -9.27 0.17
N ALA A 142 8.91 -8.78 0.13
CA ALA A 142 9.47 -7.98 1.21
C ALA A 142 8.68 -6.68 1.42
N ILE A 143 8.30 -5.97 0.33
CA ILE A 143 7.51 -4.74 0.39
C ILE A 143 6.07 -5.03 0.87
N LYS A 144 5.44 -6.12 0.38
CA LYS A 144 4.13 -6.58 0.86
C LYS A 144 4.15 -6.87 2.36
N ARG A 145 5.21 -7.54 2.84
CA ARG A 145 5.40 -7.82 4.28
C ARG A 145 5.59 -6.55 5.10
N GLU A 146 6.26 -5.55 4.57
CA GLU A 146 6.40 -4.26 5.21
C GLU A 146 5.03 -3.59 5.40
N TYR A 147 4.21 -3.54 4.34
CA TYR A 147 2.85 -2.99 4.40
C TYR A 147 1.97 -3.74 5.42
N TYR A 148 2.04 -5.08 5.42
CA TYR A 148 1.36 -5.93 6.39
C TYR A 148 1.83 -5.64 7.83
N ARG A 149 3.14 -5.52 8.07
CA ARG A 149 3.69 -5.23 9.40
C ARG A 149 3.27 -3.85 9.93
N ILE A 150 3.17 -2.86 9.07
CA ILE A 150 2.62 -1.56 9.48
C ILE A 150 1.20 -1.75 10.02
N CYS A 151 0.33 -2.44 9.30
CA CYS A 151 -1.04 -2.71 9.76
C CYS A 151 -1.07 -3.48 11.09
N VAL A 152 -0.21 -4.51 11.24
CA VAL A 152 -0.07 -5.25 12.51
C VAL A 152 0.29 -4.29 13.65
N GLY A 153 1.30 -3.44 13.47
CA GLY A 153 1.74 -2.47 14.49
C GLY A 153 0.61 -1.54 14.91
N LEU A 154 -0.10 -0.94 13.94
CA LEU A 154 -1.22 -0.04 14.24
C LEU A 154 -2.34 -0.71 15.04
N LEU A 155 -2.64 -1.99 14.76
CA LEU A 155 -3.65 -2.74 15.49
C LEU A 155 -3.18 -3.23 16.87
N ASP A 156 -1.90 -3.54 17.02
CA ASP A 156 -1.32 -3.88 18.32
C ASP A 156 -1.25 -2.64 19.23
N ASP A 157 -0.94 -1.46 18.68
CA ASP A 157 -0.98 -0.18 19.40
C ASP A 157 -2.41 0.14 19.87
N LEU A 158 -3.42 0.01 18.98
CA LEU A 158 -4.84 0.18 19.33
C LEU A 158 -5.26 -0.79 20.44
N LYS A 159 -4.90 -2.06 20.29
CA LYS A 159 -5.21 -3.11 21.27
C LYS A 159 -4.61 -2.83 22.63
N SER A 160 -3.35 -2.37 22.66
CA SER A 160 -2.62 -2.06 23.89
C SER A 160 -3.18 -0.82 24.58
N GLU A 161 -3.43 0.26 23.85
CA GLU A 161 -3.90 1.52 24.41
C GLU A 161 -5.31 1.42 24.99
N LEU A 162 -6.20 0.69 24.32
CA LEU A 162 -7.61 0.55 24.73
C LEU A 162 -7.90 -0.74 25.53
N GLY A 163 -6.90 -1.58 25.81
CA GLY A 163 -7.08 -2.83 26.54
C GLY A 163 -7.99 -3.84 25.84
N LEU A 164 -8.01 -3.85 24.51
CA LEU A 164 -8.91 -4.66 23.70
C LEU A 164 -8.47 -6.13 23.64
N GLN A 165 -9.42 -7.02 23.37
CA GLN A 165 -9.18 -8.46 23.26
C GLN A 165 -9.63 -8.97 21.89
N PHE A 166 -8.69 -9.04 20.95
CA PHE A 166 -8.89 -9.66 19.64
C PHE A 166 -7.59 -10.31 19.14
N THR A 167 -7.71 -11.21 18.19
CA THR A 167 -6.54 -11.81 17.52
C THR A 167 -6.07 -10.88 16.41
N THR A 168 -4.93 -10.20 16.60
CA THR A 168 -4.37 -9.23 15.66
C THR A 168 -4.30 -9.77 14.23
N ARG A 169 -3.84 -11.03 14.05
CA ARG A 169 -3.78 -11.66 12.71
C ARG A 169 -5.16 -11.71 12.03
N ILE A 170 -6.22 -12.07 12.76
CA ILE A 170 -7.57 -12.13 12.20
C ILE A 170 -8.06 -10.73 11.84
N ALA A 171 -7.85 -9.75 12.71
CA ALA A 171 -8.25 -8.37 12.47
C ALA A 171 -7.54 -7.79 11.22
N VAL A 172 -6.22 -8.01 11.08
CA VAL A 172 -5.46 -7.59 9.89
C VAL A 172 -6.01 -8.22 8.62
N LEU A 173 -6.23 -9.55 8.61
CA LEU A 173 -6.72 -10.26 7.43
C LEU A 173 -8.16 -9.87 7.08
N SER A 174 -9.01 -9.61 8.08
CA SER A 174 -10.37 -9.10 7.87
C SER A 174 -10.36 -7.72 7.24
N LEU A 175 -9.50 -6.81 7.74
CA LEU A 175 -9.37 -5.46 7.19
C LEU A 175 -8.88 -5.50 5.74
N PHE A 176 -7.84 -6.28 5.45
CA PHE A 176 -7.38 -6.46 4.06
C PHE A 176 -8.44 -7.13 3.18
N GLY A 177 -9.22 -8.09 3.70
CA GLY A 177 -10.34 -8.69 2.98
C GLY A 177 -11.39 -7.66 2.56
N MET A 178 -11.78 -6.78 3.49
CA MET A 178 -12.72 -5.68 3.19
C MET A 178 -12.18 -4.75 2.11
N MET A 179 -10.93 -4.29 2.23
CA MET A 179 -10.33 -3.31 1.33
C MET A 179 -9.96 -3.91 -0.03
N ASN A 180 -9.40 -5.12 -0.06
CA ASN A 180 -8.94 -5.72 -1.30
C ASN A 180 -10.07 -6.16 -2.23
N TRP A 181 -11.27 -6.43 -1.71
CA TRP A 181 -12.40 -6.89 -2.51
C TRP A 181 -13.13 -5.77 -3.25
N ILE A 182 -12.80 -4.50 -2.97
CA ILE A 182 -13.49 -3.32 -3.49
C ILE A 182 -13.51 -3.25 -5.03
N TYR A 183 -12.45 -3.72 -5.69
CA TYR A 183 -12.35 -3.69 -7.15
C TYR A 183 -13.40 -4.56 -7.88
N THR A 184 -14.07 -5.47 -7.16
CA THR A 184 -15.06 -6.38 -7.74
C THR A 184 -16.46 -5.77 -7.82
N TRP A 185 -16.76 -4.81 -6.94
CA TRP A 185 -18.12 -4.26 -6.81
C TRP A 185 -18.20 -2.74 -6.92
N HIS A 186 -17.12 -2.00 -6.64
CA HIS A 186 -17.17 -0.54 -6.67
C HIS A 186 -17.41 0.00 -8.09
N ASN A 187 -18.43 0.83 -8.19
CA ASN A 187 -18.80 1.55 -9.41
C ASN A 187 -18.77 3.07 -9.15
N PRO A 188 -17.80 3.82 -9.69
CA PRO A 188 -17.64 5.25 -9.40
C PRO A 188 -18.79 6.14 -9.85
N ARG A 189 -19.80 5.58 -10.53
CA ARG A 189 -21.01 6.32 -10.96
C ARG A 189 -22.13 6.30 -9.93
N VAL A 190 -22.11 5.33 -9.01
CA VAL A 190 -23.22 5.10 -8.06
C VAL A 190 -22.72 4.95 -6.63
N ASP A 191 -21.49 4.52 -6.44
CA ASP A 191 -20.91 4.30 -5.12
C ASP A 191 -20.17 5.56 -4.63
N ALA A 192 -20.01 5.64 -3.32
CA ALA A 192 -19.30 6.72 -2.64
C ALA A 192 -17.82 6.80 -3.07
N ASP A 193 -17.22 7.95 -2.88
CA ASP A 193 -15.80 8.17 -3.15
C ASP A 193 -14.88 7.48 -2.10
N ALA A 194 -13.57 7.59 -2.31
CA ALA A 194 -12.59 6.94 -1.44
C ALA A 194 -12.64 7.43 0.01
N GLU A 195 -12.95 8.71 0.25
CA GLU A 195 -13.00 9.29 1.60
C GLU A 195 -14.20 8.78 2.38
N GLU A 196 -15.37 8.77 1.76
CA GLU A 196 -16.59 8.30 2.37
C GLU A 196 -16.55 6.79 2.61
N LEU A 197 -16.10 6.01 1.63
CA LEU A 197 -15.89 4.56 1.80
C LEU A 197 -14.88 4.24 2.89
N ALA A 198 -13.77 4.97 2.96
CA ALA A 198 -12.77 4.78 4.00
C ALA A 198 -13.32 5.08 5.39
N ARG A 199 -14.13 6.12 5.52
CA ARG A 199 -14.81 6.47 6.77
C ARG A 199 -15.75 5.34 7.20
N GLU A 200 -16.65 4.89 6.34
CA GLU A 200 -17.62 3.85 6.66
C GLU A 200 -16.95 2.51 6.95
N MET A 201 -15.99 2.07 6.14
CA MET A 201 -15.25 0.84 6.38
C MET A 201 -14.44 0.91 7.69
N SER A 202 -13.84 2.06 7.99
CA SER A 202 -13.12 2.25 9.25
C SER A 202 -14.06 2.21 10.45
N ASP A 203 -15.23 2.84 10.35
CA ASP A 203 -16.22 2.84 11.43
C ASP A 203 -16.75 1.43 11.70
N MET A 204 -17.09 0.67 10.67
CA MET A 204 -17.50 -0.73 10.80
C MET A 204 -16.41 -1.59 11.43
N PHE A 205 -15.17 -1.46 10.93
CA PHE A 205 -14.05 -2.26 11.42
C PHE A 205 -13.71 -1.92 12.88
N LEU A 206 -13.55 -0.63 13.20
CA LEU A 206 -13.22 -0.17 14.55
C LEU A 206 -14.32 -0.53 15.54
N SER A 207 -15.60 -0.33 15.18
CA SER A 207 -16.72 -0.76 16.01
C SER A 207 -16.68 -2.28 16.26
N GLY A 208 -16.34 -3.09 15.27
CA GLY A 208 -16.23 -4.53 15.40
C GLY A 208 -15.12 -4.97 16.37
N VAL A 209 -13.92 -4.38 16.27
CA VAL A 209 -12.80 -4.75 17.15
C VAL A 209 -12.92 -4.16 18.55
N MET A 210 -13.54 -2.98 18.69
CA MET A 210 -13.71 -2.31 19.98
C MET A 210 -14.87 -2.91 20.81
N ASN A 211 -15.93 -3.38 20.16
CA ASN A 211 -17.08 -4.02 20.81
C ASN A 211 -17.06 -5.56 20.74
N GLY A 212 -15.95 -6.13 20.30
CA GLY A 212 -15.75 -7.59 20.29
C GLY A 212 -15.91 -8.21 21.69
N PRO A 213 -16.02 -9.54 21.79
CA PRO A 213 -16.25 -10.22 23.08
C PRO A 213 -15.14 -9.83 24.05
N LYS A 214 -15.53 -9.12 25.11
CA LYS A 214 -14.64 -8.84 26.25
C LYS A 214 -14.19 -10.17 26.82
N ALA A 215 -12.91 -10.27 27.22
CA ALA A 215 -12.37 -11.48 27.84
C ALA A 215 -13.40 -12.03 28.85
N ARG A 216 -13.88 -13.26 28.63
CA ARG A 216 -14.63 -13.97 29.68
C ARG A 216 -13.71 -13.96 30.88
N LYS A 217 -14.16 -13.34 31.99
CA LYS A 217 -13.59 -13.57 33.30
C LYS A 217 -13.91 -15.02 33.60
N ASP A 218 -13.00 -15.93 33.27
CA ASP A 218 -13.07 -17.31 33.73
C ASP A 218 -12.85 -17.32 35.25
N GLY A 219 -13.93 -17.28 35.97
CA GLY A 219 -13.96 -17.21 37.42
C GLY A 219 -15.30 -17.72 38.01
N ALA A 220 -16.02 -18.57 37.27
CA ALA A 220 -17.10 -19.37 37.89
C ALA A 220 -16.66 -20.83 37.88
N LYS A 221 -15.99 -21.27 38.95
CA LYS A 221 -15.91 -22.68 39.32
C LYS A 221 -17.34 -23.17 39.47
N LEU A 222 -17.75 -24.05 38.55
CA LEU A 222 -18.92 -24.89 38.79
C LEU A 222 -18.55 -25.84 39.93
N GLY A 223 -19.15 -25.62 41.12
CA GLY A 223 -19.22 -26.57 42.22
C GLY A 223 -20.21 -27.69 41.91
#